data_d2ba9f5059b499157e43660e79505e44
#
_entry.id   d2ba9f5059b499157e43660e79505e44
#
_cell.length_a   1.000
_cell.length_b   1.000
_cell.length_c   1.000
_cell.angle_alpha   90.00
_cell.angle_beta   90.00
_cell.angle_gamma   90.00
#
_symmetry.space_group_name_H-M   'P 1'
#
loop_
_entity.id
_entity.type
_entity.pdbx_description
1 polymer ?
#
loop_
_entity_poly.entity_id
_entity_poly.type
_entity_poly.pdbx_seq_one_letter_code
_entity_poly.pdbx_strand_id
1 'polypeptide(L)'
;MAVNTSAIASLLRPGLAAIFGSYNSYPAQWKEIYEVYQSDKGYEQEVQLKMLGLAQIRAEGAATAMDSIGERIKATYMHKTLGLGIIITKQAISDNLYKTRFPMQAKALRTSMAQTEEVLAASVINNGFNNAYPIGDGQPLFSRNHPIDAGVVANTPAVQADLNEASLESAIIAIQKFRDQAGLITMLKPQKLLVPAENQFVANRLLGSVYRTSTGDNDISAVYNMSAVPQGYKVNQFITLPNMWMLMTDCPDGFKKYDRWPLETDVYTDFDTDSVKCKATQRYSFGVSDFRAAYASSGA
;
A
#
# COMPACT_ATOMS: atom_id res chain seq x y z
N MET A 1 -37.14 -14.70 39.58
CA MET A 1 -36.27 -13.64 39.01
C MET A 1 -35.90 -14.06 37.61
N ALA A 2 -36.44 -13.34 36.64
CA ALA A 2 -36.05 -13.62 35.24
C ALA A 2 -34.64 -13.07 35.03
N VAL A 3 -33.71 -13.94 34.66
CA VAL A 3 -32.36 -13.52 34.24
C VAL A 3 -32.51 -12.84 32.87
N ASN A 4 -32.38 -11.55 32.86
CA ASN A 4 -32.58 -10.70 31.69
C ASN A 4 -31.50 -10.99 30.63
N THR A 5 -31.90 -11.20 29.40
CA THR A 5 -31.03 -11.49 28.23
C THR A 5 -29.99 -10.38 27.99
N SER A 6 -30.26 -9.17 28.46
CA SER A 6 -29.31 -8.04 28.48
C SER A 6 -28.08 -8.30 29.34
N ALA A 7 -28.19 -9.12 30.40
CA ALA A 7 -27.05 -9.48 31.25
C ALA A 7 -26.06 -10.43 30.56
N ILE A 8 -26.55 -11.27 29.65
CA ILE A 8 -25.71 -12.20 28.88
C ILE A 8 -24.91 -11.45 27.82
N ALA A 9 -25.50 -10.46 27.16
CA ALA A 9 -24.79 -9.61 26.18
C ALA A 9 -23.69 -8.79 26.87
N SER A 10 -23.93 -8.30 28.08
CA SER A 10 -22.94 -7.53 28.85
C SER A 10 -21.75 -8.40 29.34
N LEU A 11 -21.99 -9.69 29.58
CA LEU A 11 -20.94 -10.65 29.96
C LEU A 11 -20.14 -11.16 28.73
N LEU A 12 -20.77 -11.23 27.55
CA LEU A 12 -20.11 -11.62 26.29
C LEU A 12 -19.22 -10.50 25.71
N ARG A 13 -19.61 -9.24 25.89
CA ARG A 13 -18.83 -8.08 25.40
C ARG A 13 -17.38 -8.08 25.84
N PRO A 14 -17.04 -8.18 27.14
CA PRO A 14 -15.64 -8.18 27.56
C PRO A 14 -14.85 -9.38 27.04
N GLY A 15 -15.47 -10.57 27.00
CA GLY A 15 -14.84 -11.77 26.48
C GLY A 15 -14.52 -11.71 25.01
N LEU A 16 -15.45 -11.22 24.19
CA LEU A 16 -15.25 -11.02 22.75
C LEU A 16 -14.23 -9.92 22.48
N ALA A 17 -14.28 -8.79 23.18
CA ALA A 17 -13.31 -7.73 23.05
C ALA A 17 -11.89 -8.20 23.42
N ALA A 18 -11.74 -9.00 24.48
CA ALA A 18 -10.47 -9.61 24.86
C ALA A 18 -9.94 -10.58 23.79
N ILE A 19 -10.81 -11.40 23.22
CA ILE A 19 -10.47 -12.32 22.15
C ILE A 19 -10.05 -11.55 20.89
N PHE A 20 -10.79 -10.52 20.50
CA PHE A 20 -10.39 -9.63 19.41
C PHE A 20 -9.04 -8.96 19.67
N GLY A 21 -8.76 -8.57 20.90
CA GLY A 21 -7.47 -7.99 21.32
C GLY A 21 -6.30 -8.98 21.27
N SER A 22 -6.52 -10.24 21.63
CA SER A 22 -5.45 -11.26 21.73
C SER A 22 -4.95 -11.77 20.37
N TYR A 23 -5.72 -11.62 19.28
CA TYR A 23 -5.35 -12.10 17.95
C TYR A 23 -4.77 -11.00 17.05
N ASN A 24 -3.78 -10.28 17.56
CA ASN A 24 -3.06 -9.24 16.79
C ASN A 24 -1.96 -9.80 15.86
N SER A 25 -1.93 -11.11 15.63
CA SER A 25 -0.80 -11.80 14.99
C SER A 25 -0.94 -12.02 13.48
N TYR A 26 -1.92 -11.39 12.80
CA TYR A 26 -1.92 -11.43 11.34
C TYR A 26 -0.86 -10.42 10.84
N PRO A 27 0.21 -10.90 10.18
CA PRO A 27 1.27 -10.01 9.71
C PRO A 27 0.72 -9.06 8.65
N ALA A 28 0.72 -7.78 8.95
CA ALA A 28 0.23 -6.76 8.04
C ALA A 28 1.32 -6.39 7.02
N GLN A 29 1.29 -7.02 5.83
CA GLN A 29 2.27 -6.78 4.75
C GLN A 29 2.11 -5.39 4.14
N TRP A 30 0.91 -4.83 4.13
CA TRP A 30 0.66 -3.49 3.62
C TRP A 30 1.45 -2.40 4.37
N LYS A 31 1.78 -2.60 5.66
CA LYS A 31 2.58 -1.65 6.45
C LYS A 31 4.00 -1.44 5.92
N GLU A 32 4.50 -2.38 5.16
CA GLU A 32 5.79 -2.25 4.49
C GLU A 32 5.74 -1.33 3.27
N ILE A 33 4.54 -0.98 2.82
CA ILE A 33 4.31 -0.23 1.58
C ILE A 33 3.73 1.16 1.86
N TYR A 34 2.78 1.25 2.80
CA TYR A 34 1.95 2.44 3.03
C TYR A 34 2.31 3.14 4.33
N GLU A 35 2.40 4.46 4.26
CA GLU A 35 2.39 5.33 5.44
C GLU A 35 0.96 5.57 5.90
N VAL A 36 0.75 5.59 7.23
CA VAL A 36 -0.58 5.70 7.83
C VAL A 36 -0.84 7.10 8.33
N TYR A 37 -1.94 7.68 7.87
CA TYR A 37 -2.45 8.99 8.28
C TYR A 37 -3.86 8.85 8.85
N GLN A 38 -4.23 9.75 9.75
CA GLN A 38 -5.59 9.84 10.28
C GLN A 38 -6.40 10.88 9.48
N SER A 39 -7.69 10.60 9.27
CA SER A 39 -8.60 11.50 8.58
C SER A 39 -9.86 11.75 9.40
N ASP A 40 -10.31 12.99 9.41
CA ASP A 40 -11.59 13.39 10.03
C ASP A 40 -12.67 13.73 9.01
N LYS A 41 -12.36 13.62 7.71
CA LYS A 41 -13.26 13.97 6.61
C LYS A 41 -13.88 12.73 5.95
N GLY A 42 -14.81 12.95 5.06
CA GLY A 42 -15.42 11.90 4.24
C GLY A 42 -14.51 11.37 3.14
N TYR A 43 -13.56 12.19 2.69
CA TYR A 43 -12.51 11.91 1.73
C TYR A 43 -11.34 12.86 1.99
N GLU A 44 -10.14 12.50 1.55
CA GLU A 44 -8.96 13.36 1.58
C GLU A 44 -8.52 13.72 0.17
N GLN A 45 -8.00 14.94 0.04
CA GLN A 45 -7.42 15.44 -1.21
C GLN A 45 -6.04 15.99 -0.93
N GLU A 46 -5.07 15.48 -1.66
CA GLU A 46 -3.71 15.99 -1.66
C GLU A 46 -3.42 16.67 -2.98
N VAL A 47 -2.90 17.88 -2.88
CA VAL A 47 -2.54 18.69 -4.03
C VAL A 47 -1.03 18.76 -4.10
N GLN A 48 -0.47 18.27 -5.20
CA GLN A 48 0.94 18.43 -5.50
C GLN A 48 1.16 19.81 -6.13
N LEU A 49 2.07 20.58 -5.54
CA LEU A 49 2.43 21.89 -6.04
C LEU A 49 3.54 21.79 -7.09
N LYS A 50 3.44 22.60 -8.13
CA LYS A 50 4.56 22.87 -9.02
C LYS A 50 5.59 23.68 -8.22
N MET A 51 6.83 23.20 -8.17
CA MET A 51 7.95 23.96 -7.61
C MET A 51 8.50 24.96 -8.65
N LEU A 52 9.33 25.86 -8.19
CA LEU A 52 10.01 26.83 -9.07
C LEU A 52 11.01 26.13 -9.99
N GLY A 53 11.19 26.67 -11.22
CA GLY A 53 12.17 26.22 -12.17
C GLY A 53 13.62 26.61 -11.78
N LEU A 54 14.59 26.32 -12.66
CA LEU A 54 15.98 26.71 -12.46
C LEU A 54 16.12 28.23 -12.42
N ALA A 55 16.92 28.70 -11.45
CA ALA A 55 17.36 30.08 -11.42
C ALA A 55 18.17 30.42 -12.68
N GLN A 56 17.89 31.58 -13.27
CA GLN A 56 18.58 32.06 -14.46
C GLN A 56 19.78 32.93 -14.10
N ILE A 57 20.85 32.79 -14.89
CA ILE A 57 22.02 33.68 -14.79
C ILE A 57 21.56 35.09 -15.21
N ARG A 58 21.77 36.06 -14.34
CA ARG A 58 21.39 37.45 -14.57
C ARG A 58 22.58 38.30 -14.87
N ALA A 59 22.52 39.09 -15.93
CA ALA A 59 23.52 40.13 -16.19
C ALA A 59 23.35 41.28 -15.21
N GLU A 60 24.46 42.04 -15.00
CA GLU A 60 24.43 43.23 -14.16
C GLU A 60 23.41 44.25 -14.66
N GLY A 61 22.52 44.73 -13.76
CA GLY A 61 21.46 45.67 -14.08
C GLY A 61 20.20 45.06 -14.75
N ALA A 62 20.19 43.75 -15.09
CA ALA A 62 19.00 43.12 -15.66
C ALA A 62 17.95 42.82 -14.60
N ALA A 63 16.69 42.73 -15.00
CA ALA A 63 15.55 42.31 -14.14
C ALA A 63 15.72 40.84 -13.70
N THR A 64 15.27 40.51 -12.48
CA THR A 64 15.17 39.12 -12.02
C THR A 64 14.02 38.41 -12.71
N ALA A 65 14.25 37.21 -13.22
CA ALA A 65 13.18 36.35 -13.73
C ALA A 65 12.21 35.97 -12.59
N MET A 66 10.92 36.07 -12.83
CA MET A 66 9.88 35.68 -11.88
C MET A 66 9.24 34.39 -12.38
N ASP A 67 9.05 33.42 -11.48
CA ASP A 67 8.31 32.19 -11.73
C ASP A 67 7.16 32.08 -10.71
N SER A 68 6.20 31.21 -10.95
CA SER A 68 5.00 31.08 -10.13
C SER A 68 4.83 29.64 -9.65
N ILE A 69 4.40 29.51 -8.39
CA ILE A 69 3.96 28.24 -7.82
C ILE A 69 2.50 28.05 -8.18
N GLY A 70 2.12 26.85 -8.63
CA GLY A 70 0.74 26.50 -8.99
C GLY A 70 0.37 25.11 -8.50
N GLU A 71 -0.94 24.86 -8.39
CA GLU A 71 -1.47 23.52 -8.15
C GLU A 71 -1.37 22.69 -9.43
N ARG A 72 -0.97 21.41 -9.32
CA ARG A 72 -0.76 20.56 -10.51
C ARG A 72 -1.53 19.25 -10.46
N ILE A 73 -1.18 18.35 -9.58
CA ILE A 73 -1.76 17.02 -9.46
C ILE A 73 -2.62 16.97 -8.20
N LYS A 74 -3.82 16.41 -8.33
CA LYS A 74 -4.76 16.27 -7.22
C LYS A 74 -5.10 14.80 -7.01
N ALA A 75 -4.52 14.20 -6.00
CA ALA A 75 -4.84 12.85 -5.57
C ALA A 75 -6.06 12.89 -4.63
N THR A 76 -7.06 12.05 -4.89
CA THR A 76 -8.29 11.97 -4.07
C THR A 76 -8.40 10.58 -3.45
N TYR A 77 -8.55 10.54 -2.14
CA TYR A 77 -8.69 9.32 -1.34
C TYR A 77 -10.13 9.19 -0.84
N MET A 78 -10.90 8.34 -1.51
CA MET A 78 -12.29 8.05 -1.13
C MET A 78 -12.34 6.96 -0.08
N HIS A 79 -12.79 7.29 1.15
CA HIS A 79 -12.87 6.31 2.22
C HIS A 79 -13.98 5.29 1.98
N LYS A 80 -13.62 4.00 2.03
CA LYS A 80 -14.54 2.87 1.92
C LYS A 80 -14.87 2.34 3.31
N THR A 81 -16.16 2.15 3.58
CA THR A 81 -16.62 1.51 4.82
C THR A 81 -16.72 0.02 4.60
N LEU A 82 -16.06 -0.74 5.43
CA LEU A 82 -16.07 -2.20 5.45
C LEU A 82 -16.77 -2.68 6.69
N GLY A 83 -17.53 -3.73 6.55
CA GLY A 83 -18.22 -4.35 7.68
C GLY A 83 -18.47 -5.83 7.42
N LEU A 84 -18.28 -6.62 8.44
CA LEU A 84 -18.62 -8.03 8.45
C LEU A 84 -19.21 -8.38 9.80
N GLY A 85 -20.18 -9.29 9.85
CA GLY A 85 -20.82 -9.70 11.09
C GLY A 85 -21.08 -11.20 11.17
N ILE A 86 -21.23 -11.67 12.39
CA ILE A 86 -21.65 -13.03 12.74
C ILE A 86 -22.92 -12.98 13.59
N ILE A 87 -23.77 -13.98 13.43
CA ILE A 87 -24.99 -14.13 14.21
C ILE A 87 -24.90 -15.43 14.99
N ILE A 88 -25.29 -15.37 16.26
CA ILE A 88 -25.27 -16.49 17.18
C ILE A 88 -26.67 -16.66 17.75
N THR A 89 -27.30 -17.78 17.49
CA THR A 89 -28.66 -18.02 17.93
C THR A 89 -28.75 -18.31 19.41
N LYS A 90 -29.88 -17.98 20.03
CA LYS A 90 -30.17 -18.26 21.43
C LYS A 90 -29.98 -19.74 21.79
N GLN A 91 -30.39 -20.62 20.89
CA GLN A 91 -30.22 -22.07 21.06
C GLN A 91 -28.77 -22.49 21.18
N ALA A 92 -27.90 -21.98 20.27
CA ALA A 92 -26.46 -22.24 20.34
C ALA A 92 -25.80 -21.70 21.64
N ILE A 93 -26.38 -20.64 22.22
CA ILE A 93 -25.93 -20.10 23.50
C ILE A 93 -26.39 -21.02 24.65
N SER A 94 -27.66 -21.46 24.63
CA SER A 94 -28.21 -22.31 25.69
C SER A 94 -27.56 -23.68 25.72
N ASP A 95 -27.17 -24.23 24.54
CA ASP A 95 -26.51 -25.52 24.41
C ASP A 95 -25.02 -25.48 24.75
N ASN A 96 -24.56 -24.39 25.36
CA ASN A 96 -23.19 -24.19 25.87
C ASN A 96 -22.07 -24.27 24.81
N LEU A 97 -22.39 -24.11 23.52
CA LEU A 97 -21.44 -24.12 22.41
C LEU A 97 -20.56 -22.84 22.35
N TYR A 98 -20.91 -21.84 23.15
CA TYR A 98 -20.24 -20.54 23.11
C TYR A 98 -18.78 -20.58 23.65
N LYS A 99 -18.46 -21.49 24.57
CA LYS A 99 -17.10 -21.53 25.20
C LYS A 99 -15.99 -21.90 24.23
N THR A 100 -16.29 -22.68 23.21
CA THR A 100 -15.28 -23.17 22.25
C THR A 100 -15.44 -22.58 20.85
N ARG A 101 -16.67 -22.42 20.35
CA ARG A 101 -16.92 -21.98 18.97
C ARG A 101 -16.89 -20.47 18.78
N PHE A 102 -17.34 -19.69 19.77
CA PHE A 102 -17.32 -18.23 19.67
C PHE A 102 -15.94 -17.62 19.52
N PRO A 103 -14.96 -18.02 20.33
CA PRO A 103 -13.59 -17.52 20.16
C PRO A 103 -13.07 -17.77 18.75
N MET A 104 -13.37 -18.94 18.16
CA MET A 104 -12.95 -19.26 16.79
C MET A 104 -13.65 -18.35 15.75
N GLN A 105 -14.94 -18.08 15.93
CA GLN A 105 -15.70 -17.20 15.01
C GLN A 105 -15.23 -15.75 15.11
N ALA A 106 -14.98 -15.25 16.31
CA ALA A 106 -14.43 -13.92 16.53
C ALA A 106 -13.04 -13.78 15.90
N LYS A 107 -12.19 -14.80 16.05
CA LYS A 107 -10.89 -14.87 15.38
C LYS A 107 -11.03 -14.85 13.86
N ALA A 108 -11.94 -15.66 13.32
CA ALA A 108 -12.20 -15.74 11.88
C ALA A 108 -12.68 -14.39 11.33
N LEU A 109 -13.58 -13.70 12.05
CA LEU A 109 -14.05 -12.36 11.69
C LEU A 109 -12.89 -11.37 11.60
N ARG A 110 -12.02 -11.33 12.61
CA ARG A 110 -10.85 -10.45 12.62
C ARG A 110 -9.86 -10.78 11.50
N THR A 111 -9.57 -12.06 11.29
CA THR A 111 -8.68 -12.50 10.20
C THR A 111 -9.25 -12.10 8.84
N SER A 112 -10.56 -12.26 8.63
CA SER A 112 -11.23 -11.84 7.41
C SER A 112 -11.13 -10.32 7.17
N MET A 113 -11.33 -9.51 8.20
CA MET A 113 -11.17 -8.06 8.11
C MET A 113 -9.72 -7.68 7.75
N ALA A 114 -8.72 -8.31 8.39
CA ALA A 114 -7.32 -8.07 8.10
C ALA A 114 -6.93 -8.51 6.67
N GLN A 115 -7.43 -9.65 6.20
CA GLN A 115 -7.23 -10.07 4.81
C GLN A 115 -7.87 -9.11 3.79
N THR A 116 -9.05 -8.59 4.10
CA THR A 116 -9.70 -7.59 3.24
C THR A 116 -8.85 -6.32 3.15
N GLU A 117 -8.23 -5.90 4.25
CA GLU A 117 -7.31 -4.77 4.27
C GLU A 117 -6.10 -5.01 3.37
N GLU A 118 -5.47 -6.20 3.44
CA GLU A 118 -4.36 -6.59 2.56
C GLU A 118 -4.76 -6.60 1.08
N VAL A 119 -5.91 -7.20 0.76
CA VAL A 119 -6.42 -7.26 -0.63
C VAL A 119 -6.67 -5.87 -1.18
N LEU A 120 -7.24 -4.95 -0.38
CA LEU A 120 -7.48 -3.57 -0.80
C LEU A 120 -6.17 -2.78 -0.97
N ALA A 121 -5.21 -2.99 -0.09
CA ALA A 121 -3.88 -2.40 -0.23
C ALA A 121 -3.19 -2.91 -1.51
N ALA A 122 -3.17 -4.22 -1.73
CA ALA A 122 -2.58 -4.81 -2.92
C ALA A 122 -3.33 -4.43 -4.20
N SER A 123 -4.63 -4.13 -4.15
CA SER A 123 -5.43 -3.75 -5.31
C SER A 123 -4.94 -2.49 -6.01
N VAL A 124 -4.35 -1.56 -5.29
CA VAL A 124 -3.73 -0.34 -5.85
C VAL A 124 -2.56 -0.70 -6.76
N ILE A 125 -1.73 -1.65 -6.32
CA ILE A 125 -0.56 -2.13 -7.06
C ILE A 125 -0.99 -3.04 -8.23
N ASN A 126 -1.90 -3.99 -7.97
CA ASN A 126 -2.40 -4.93 -8.99
C ASN A 126 -3.09 -4.22 -10.17
N ASN A 127 -3.76 -3.10 -9.89
CA ASN A 127 -4.38 -2.26 -10.92
C ASN A 127 -3.44 -1.16 -11.44
N GLY A 128 -2.19 -1.13 -10.98
CA GLY A 128 -1.25 -0.05 -11.27
C GLY A 128 -0.90 0.13 -12.75
N PHE A 129 -1.06 -0.90 -13.59
CA PHE A 129 -0.87 -0.83 -15.03
C PHE A 129 -2.19 -0.61 -15.81
N ASN A 130 -3.34 -0.58 -15.12
CA ASN A 130 -4.64 -0.53 -15.76
C ASN A 130 -5.12 0.92 -15.93
N ASN A 131 -5.34 1.36 -17.15
CA ASN A 131 -5.83 2.70 -17.50
C ASN A 131 -7.23 3.03 -16.91
N ALA A 132 -7.99 2.01 -16.49
CA ALA A 132 -9.29 2.23 -15.83
C ALA A 132 -9.16 2.74 -14.39
N TYR A 133 -7.96 2.69 -13.80
CA TYR A 133 -7.67 3.15 -12.43
C TYR A 133 -6.59 4.25 -12.43
N PRO A 134 -6.92 5.43 -12.96
CA PRO A 134 -5.97 6.55 -12.99
C PRO A 134 -5.69 7.07 -11.58
N ILE A 135 -4.46 7.52 -11.36
CA ILE A 135 -4.07 8.32 -10.20
C ILE A 135 -4.38 9.81 -10.44
N GLY A 136 -3.94 10.69 -9.55
CA GLY A 136 -4.28 12.12 -9.58
C GLY A 136 -3.86 12.88 -10.86
N ASP A 137 -2.94 12.34 -11.65
CA ASP A 137 -2.47 12.92 -12.93
C ASP A 137 -3.24 12.41 -14.17
N GLY A 138 -4.24 11.53 -13.97
CA GLY A 138 -5.05 10.96 -15.04
C GLY A 138 -4.39 9.76 -15.75
N GLN A 139 -3.22 9.32 -15.32
CA GLN A 139 -2.55 8.12 -15.82
C GLN A 139 -2.64 6.97 -14.81
N PRO A 140 -2.50 5.70 -15.22
CA PRO A 140 -2.33 4.60 -14.27
C PRO A 140 -1.06 4.78 -13.45
N LEU A 141 -0.97 4.16 -12.28
CA LEU A 141 0.16 4.29 -11.37
C LEU A 141 1.51 4.00 -12.06
N PHE A 142 1.56 2.98 -12.91
CA PHE A 142 2.75 2.63 -13.70
C PHE A 142 2.50 2.94 -15.17
N SER A 143 3.02 4.07 -15.62
CA SER A 143 2.83 4.57 -16.98
C SER A 143 4.15 5.13 -17.53
N ARG A 144 4.23 5.16 -18.85
CA ARG A 144 5.31 5.85 -19.55
C ARG A 144 5.02 7.33 -19.80
N ASN A 145 3.80 7.76 -19.52
CA ASN A 145 3.29 9.04 -19.98
C ASN A 145 2.77 9.91 -18.82
N HIS A 146 3.43 9.89 -17.66
CA HIS A 146 3.08 10.81 -16.58
C HIS A 146 3.38 12.25 -17.00
N PRO A 147 2.36 13.13 -17.09
CA PRO A 147 2.55 14.49 -17.60
C PRO A 147 3.26 15.35 -16.56
N ILE A 148 4.32 16.03 -17.00
CA ILE A 148 4.96 17.13 -16.28
C ILE A 148 5.00 18.37 -17.17
N ASP A 149 5.27 19.55 -16.63
CA ASP A 149 5.33 20.78 -17.45
C ASP A 149 6.44 20.72 -18.51
N ALA A 150 7.52 20.03 -18.22
CA ALA A 150 8.66 19.86 -19.12
C ALA A 150 8.52 18.68 -20.10
N GLY A 151 7.37 17.97 -20.13
CA GLY A 151 7.15 16.82 -20.99
C GLY A 151 6.48 15.63 -20.29
N VAL A 152 7.06 14.46 -20.38
CA VAL A 152 6.55 13.23 -19.73
C VAL A 152 7.66 12.51 -18.98
N VAL A 153 7.27 11.83 -17.90
CA VAL A 153 8.15 10.95 -17.12
C VAL A 153 7.57 9.54 -17.14
N ALA A 154 8.46 8.55 -17.27
CA ALA A 154 8.09 7.13 -17.23
C ALA A 154 8.57 6.51 -15.91
N ASN A 155 7.70 5.77 -15.23
CA ASN A 155 8.04 4.96 -14.06
C ASN A 155 7.89 3.46 -14.34
N THR A 156 7.91 3.08 -15.60
CA THR A 156 7.88 1.70 -16.10
C THR A 156 8.78 1.56 -17.33
N PRO A 157 9.36 0.39 -17.61
CA PRO A 157 10.23 0.20 -18.76
C PRO A 157 9.44 0.33 -20.08
N ALA A 158 10.18 0.59 -21.17
CA ALA A 158 9.60 0.67 -22.51
C ALA A 158 9.03 -0.66 -22.98
N VAL A 159 9.75 -1.74 -22.68
CA VAL A 159 9.33 -3.13 -22.87
C VAL A 159 9.34 -3.76 -21.49
N GLN A 160 8.23 -4.37 -21.12
CA GLN A 160 8.12 -5.06 -19.83
C GLN A 160 9.14 -6.19 -19.78
N ALA A 161 9.78 -6.35 -18.65
CA ALA A 161 10.86 -7.31 -18.46
C ALA A 161 10.75 -7.99 -17.11
N ASP A 162 11.09 -9.26 -17.07
CA ASP A 162 11.20 -10.02 -15.83
C ASP A 162 12.32 -9.47 -14.94
N LEU A 163 12.24 -9.81 -13.66
CA LEU A 163 13.24 -9.42 -12.68
C LEU A 163 14.57 -10.12 -12.96
N ASN A 164 15.54 -9.35 -13.42
CA ASN A 164 16.92 -9.76 -13.59
C ASN A 164 17.88 -8.60 -13.26
N GLU A 165 19.17 -8.85 -13.28
CA GLU A 165 20.18 -7.85 -12.93
C GLU A 165 20.10 -6.62 -13.85
N ALA A 166 20.04 -6.81 -15.16
CA ALA A 166 20.02 -5.72 -16.14
C ALA A 166 18.71 -4.87 -16.03
N SER A 167 17.56 -5.52 -15.82
CA SER A 167 16.29 -4.81 -15.63
C SER A 167 16.28 -4.01 -14.32
N LEU A 168 16.87 -4.56 -13.25
CA LEU A 168 16.99 -3.88 -11.95
C LEU A 168 17.95 -2.68 -12.04
N GLU A 169 19.12 -2.83 -12.68
CA GLU A 169 20.06 -1.72 -12.91
C GLU A 169 19.44 -0.60 -13.75
N SER A 170 18.71 -0.98 -14.81
CA SER A 170 18.00 -0.01 -15.65
C SER A 170 16.94 0.77 -14.86
N ALA A 171 16.23 0.10 -13.95
CA ALA A 171 15.25 0.74 -13.08
C ALA A 171 15.90 1.71 -12.09
N ILE A 172 17.02 1.33 -11.49
CA ILE A 172 17.78 2.19 -10.57
C ILE A 172 18.24 3.46 -11.30
N ILE A 173 18.76 3.32 -12.52
CA ILE A 173 19.16 4.46 -13.36
C ILE A 173 17.96 5.34 -13.72
N ALA A 174 16.82 4.74 -14.04
CA ALA A 174 15.59 5.47 -14.34
C ALA A 174 15.09 6.29 -13.13
N ILE A 175 15.10 5.72 -11.93
CA ILE A 175 14.73 6.41 -10.68
C ILE A 175 15.63 7.63 -10.44
N GLN A 176 16.94 7.49 -10.61
CA GLN A 176 17.88 8.60 -10.44
C GLN A 176 17.68 9.75 -11.45
N LYS A 177 17.02 9.46 -12.57
CA LYS A 177 16.69 10.44 -13.61
C LYS A 177 15.28 11.02 -13.48
N PHE A 178 14.51 10.66 -12.43
CA PHE A 178 13.18 11.23 -12.22
C PHE A 178 13.24 12.75 -12.09
N ARG A 179 12.23 13.39 -12.65
CA ARG A 179 12.08 14.84 -12.68
C ARG A 179 10.83 15.26 -11.94
N ASP A 180 10.89 16.43 -11.34
CA ASP A 180 9.73 17.10 -10.75
C ASP A 180 8.81 17.71 -11.81
N GLN A 181 7.78 18.44 -11.41
CA GLN A 181 6.85 19.10 -12.31
C GLN A 181 7.53 20.21 -13.13
N ALA A 182 8.55 20.88 -12.59
CA ALA A 182 9.33 21.90 -13.26
C ALA A 182 10.44 21.32 -14.18
N GLY A 183 10.61 19.99 -14.21
CA GLY A 183 11.65 19.30 -14.98
C GLY A 183 13.00 19.18 -14.28
N LEU A 184 13.10 19.54 -13.00
CA LEU A 184 14.31 19.38 -12.20
C LEU A 184 14.50 17.92 -11.76
N ILE A 185 15.75 17.48 -11.63
CA ILE A 185 16.07 16.14 -11.12
C ILE A 185 15.73 16.09 -9.62
N THR A 186 14.95 15.09 -9.22
CA THR A 186 14.45 14.93 -7.84
C THR A 186 15.44 14.25 -6.90
N MET A 187 16.55 13.67 -7.41
CA MET A 187 17.58 12.94 -6.66
C MET A 187 17.04 11.78 -5.81
N LEU A 188 15.93 11.16 -6.23
CA LEU A 188 15.33 10.03 -5.54
C LEU A 188 16.22 8.80 -5.62
N LYS A 189 16.13 7.96 -4.57
CA LYS A 189 16.90 6.72 -4.43
C LYS A 189 15.95 5.54 -4.24
N PRO A 190 16.28 4.37 -4.80
CA PRO A 190 15.56 3.15 -4.48
C PRO A 190 15.78 2.78 -3.01
N GLN A 191 14.72 2.28 -2.35
CA GLN A 191 14.77 1.89 -0.94
C GLN A 191 14.54 0.38 -0.76
N LYS A 192 13.49 -0.16 -1.35
CA LYS A 192 13.15 -1.58 -1.22
C LYS A 192 12.58 -2.15 -2.52
N LEU A 193 12.80 -3.42 -2.73
CA LEU A 193 12.23 -4.20 -3.84
C LEU A 193 11.01 -4.97 -3.32
N LEU A 194 9.84 -4.72 -3.90
CA LEU A 194 8.62 -5.47 -3.63
C LEU A 194 8.39 -6.49 -4.73
N VAL A 195 8.15 -7.73 -4.35
CA VAL A 195 7.95 -8.85 -5.27
C VAL A 195 6.79 -9.76 -4.83
N PRO A 196 6.10 -10.43 -5.76
CA PRO A 196 5.20 -11.53 -5.45
C PRO A 196 5.98 -12.75 -4.94
N ALA A 197 5.25 -13.75 -4.46
CA ALA A 197 5.83 -14.97 -3.90
C ALA A 197 6.71 -15.73 -4.91
N GLU A 198 6.35 -15.68 -6.20
CA GLU A 198 7.05 -16.37 -7.29
C GLU A 198 8.46 -15.83 -7.50
N ASN A 199 8.64 -14.54 -7.35
CA ASN A 199 9.93 -13.85 -7.59
C ASN A 199 10.85 -13.80 -6.37
N GLN A 200 10.44 -14.33 -5.19
CA GLN A 200 11.21 -14.21 -3.96
C GLN A 200 12.64 -14.79 -4.05
N PHE A 201 12.80 -15.94 -4.70
CA PHE A 201 14.12 -16.58 -4.83
C PHE A 201 15.02 -15.85 -5.81
N VAL A 202 14.44 -15.25 -6.87
CA VAL A 202 15.18 -14.41 -7.82
C VAL A 202 15.66 -13.15 -7.11
N ALA A 203 14.78 -12.47 -6.36
CA ALA A 203 15.11 -11.28 -5.58
C ALA A 203 16.22 -11.58 -4.55
N ASN A 204 16.13 -12.72 -3.84
CA ASN A 204 17.16 -13.11 -2.88
C ASN A 204 18.53 -13.33 -3.54
N ARG A 205 18.56 -13.98 -4.71
CA ARG A 205 19.83 -14.18 -5.45
C ARG A 205 20.43 -12.87 -5.93
N LEU A 206 19.61 -11.94 -6.45
CA LEU A 206 20.09 -10.66 -6.96
C LEU A 206 20.60 -9.73 -5.87
N LEU A 207 19.91 -9.68 -4.72
CA LEU A 207 20.25 -8.76 -3.63
C LEU A 207 21.14 -9.37 -2.56
N GLY A 208 21.28 -10.71 -2.50
CA GLY A 208 22.05 -11.41 -1.46
C GLY A 208 23.37 -11.98 -1.94
N SER A 209 23.64 -12.04 -3.26
CA SER A 209 24.86 -12.60 -3.80
C SER A 209 25.97 -11.58 -3.95
N VAL A 210 27.14 -11.87 -3.42
CA VAL A 210 28.36 -11.06 -3.60
C VAL A 210 28.85 -11.12 -5.05
N TYR A 211 28.67 -12.28 -5.69
CA TYR A 211 29.05 -12.51 -7.08
C TYR A 211 27.84 -12.46 -8.00
N ARG A 212 28.11 -12.09 -9.24
CA ARG A 212 27.09 -12.02 -10.29
C ARG A 212 26.50 -13.40 -10.56
N THR A 213 25.18 -13.48 -10.62
CA THR A 213 24.49 -14.72 -10.93
C THR A 213 24.55 -15.03 -12.42
N SER A 214 24.78 -16.31 -12.77
CA SER A 214 24.81 -16.82 -14.16
C SER A 214 26.06 -16.47 -14.99
N THR A 215 27.15 -16.05 -14.38
CA THR A 215 28.45 -15.92 -15.06
C THR A 215 29.41 -17.01 -14.55
N GLY A 216 30.25 -17.55 -15.45
CA GLY A 216 31.30 -18.52 -15.08
C GLY A 216 32.51 -17.85 -14.44
N ASP A 217 32.60 -16.55 -14.51
CA ASP A 217 33.67 -15.72 -13.95
C ASP A 217 33.26 -15.17 -12.59
N ASN A 218 34.22 -14.86 -11.74
CA ASN A 218 33.99 -14.30 -10.39
C ASN A 218 33.69 -12.79 -10.46
N ASP A 219 32.76 -12.40 -11.33
CA ASP A 219 32.32 -11.01 -11.45
C ASP A 219 31.57 -10.56 -10.18
N ILE A 220 31.79 -9.32 -9.77
CA ILE A 220 31.17 -8.72 -8.61
C ILE A 220 29.73 -8.29 -8.97
N SER A 221 28.75 -8.62 -8.12
CA SER A 221 27.40 -8.05 -8.22
C SER A 221 27.43 -6.56 -7.86
N ALA A 222 27.18 -5.70 -8.85
CA ALA A 222 27.15 -4.24 -8.63
C ALA A 222 26.00 -3.83 -7.69
N VAL A 223 24.84 -4.45 -7.84
CA VAL A 223 23.64 -4.16 -7.03
C VAL A 223 23.89 -4.45 -5.54
N TYR A 224 24.52 -5.57 -5.25
CA TYR A 224 24.88 -5.94 -3.87
C TYR A 224 25.96 -5.02 -3.30
N ASN A 225 27.06 -4.82 -4.03
CA ASN A 225 28.22 -4.06 -3.56
C ASN A 225 27.93 -2.57 -3.29
N MET A 226 27.07 -1.98 -4.12
CA MET A 226 26.63 -0.59 -3.96
C MET A 226 25.53 -0.43 -2.91
N SER A 227 25.02 -1.53 -2.33
CA SER A 227 23.82 -1.52 -1.48
C SER A 227 22.69 -0.73 -2.14
N ALA A 228 22.46 -0.99 -3.44
CA ALA A 228 21.58 -0.19 -4.27
C ALA A 228 20.11 -0.21 -3.79
N VAL A 229 19.73 -1.24 -3.02
CA VAL A 229 18.40 -1.38 -2.39
C VAL A 229 18.61 -1.59 -0.88
N PRO A 230 18.73 -0.52 -0.08
CA PRO A 230 19.16 -0.59 1.32
C PRO A 230 18.26 -1.42 2.24
N GLN A 231 16.93 -1.43 1.98
CA GLN A 231 15.95 -2.18 2.76
C GLN A 231 15.73 -3.62 2.23
N GLY A 232 16.53 -4.05 1.22
CA GLY A 232 16.43 -5.36 0.63
C GLY A 232 15.12 -5.58 -0.13
N TYR A 233 14.64 -6.83 -0.13
CA TYR A 233 13.36 -7.16 -0.76
C TYR A 233 12.29 -7.52 0.26
N LYS A 234 11.03 -7.29 -0.11
CA LYS A 234 9.84 -7.68 0.64
C LYS A 234 8.92 -8.49 -0.28
N VAL A 235 8.37 -9.56 0.27
CA VAL A 235 7.42 -10.41 -0.45
C VAL A 235 6.00 -10.01 -0.06
N ASN A 236 5.16 -9.73 -1.05
CA ASN A 236 3.74 -9.51 -0.83
C ASN A 236 2.94 -10.60 -1.54
N GLN A 237 2.24 -11.41 -0.75
CA GLN A 237 1.47 -12.58 -1.22
C GLN A 237 0.15 -12.21 -1.89
N PHE A 238 -0.28 -10.93 -1.80
CA PHE A 238 -1.53 -10.44 -2.39
C PHE A 238 -1.34 -9.78 -3.75
N ILE A 239 -0.12 -9.72 -4.25
CA ILE A 239 0.17 -9.34 -5.63
C ILE A 239 -0.24 -10.49 -6.54
N THR A 240 -1.12 -10.20 -7.51
CA THR A 240 -1.71 -11.20 -8.41
C THR A 240 -0.94 -11.38 -9.71
N LEU A 241 -0.04 -10.47 -10.05
CA LEU A 241 0.82 -10.56 -11.24
C LEU A 241 2.10 -11.32 -10.90
N PRO A 242 2.29 -12.56 -11.39
CA PRO A 242 3.36 -13.45 -10.92
C PRO A 242 4.77 -12.97 -11.27
N ASN A 243 4.92 -12.28 -12.41
CA ASN A 243 6.22 -11.80 -12.89
C ASN A 243 6.49 -10.35 -12.52
N MET A 244 5.53 -9.67 -11.87
CA MET A 244 5.67 -8.28 -11.48
C MET A 244 6.81 -8.10 -10.47
N TRP A 245 7.47 -6.97 -10.55
CA TRP A 245 8.36 -6.47 -9.52
C TRP A 245 8.30 -4.95 -9.46
N MET A 246 8.54 -4.39 -8.28
CA MET A 246 8.43 -2.96 -8.03
C MET A 246 9.56 -2.49 -7.11
N LEU A 247 10.30 -1.46 -7.53
CA LEU A 247 11.23 -0.72 -6.70
C LEU A 247 10.53 0.48 -6.09
N MET A 248 10.45 0.52 -4.78
CA MET A 248 9.98 1.69 -4.03
C MET A 248 11.13 2.67 -3.82
N THR A 249 10.81 3.95 -3.89
CA THR A 249 11.76 5.06 -3.70
C THR A 249 11.58 5.72 -2.33
N ASP A 250 12.49 6.64 -2.00
CA ASP A 250 12.40 7.53 -0.85
C ASP A 250 11.54 8.79 -1.12
N CYS A 251 10.67 8.73 -2.12
CA CYS A 251 9.78 9.83 -2.44
C CYS A 251 8.86 10.14 -1.25
N PRO A 252 8.87 11.36 -0.72
CA PRO A 252 7.88 11.77 0.25
C PRO A 252 6.49 11.76 -0.40
N ASP A 253 5.46 11.55 0.39
CA ASP A 253 4.08 11.55 -0.10
C ASP A 253 3.76 10.47 -1.16
N GLY A 254 4.36 9.29 -1.05
CA GLY A 254 4.15 8.19 -1.98
C GLY A 254 2.86 7.42 -1.72
N PHE A 255 3.01 6.20 -1.21
CA PHE A 255 1.89 5.32 -0.86
C PHE A 255 1.33 5.68 0.51
N LYS A 256 0.02 6.00 0.56
CA LYS A 256 -0.65 6.43 1.79
C LYS A 256 -1.90 5.62 2.08
N LYS A 257 -2.10 5.40 3.38
CA LYS A 257 -3.34 4.90 3.93
C LYS A 257 -3.94 5.96 4.84
N TYR A 258 -5.20 6.32 4.61
CA TYR A 258 -5.96 7.18 5.49
C TYR A 258 -6.95 6.36 6.30
N ASP A 259 -6.78 6.33 7.62
CA ASP A 259 -7.70 5.71 8.57
C ASP A 259 -8.73 6.75 9.04
N ARG A 260 -10.03 6.48 8.78
CA ARG A 260 -11.13 7.31 9.26
C ARG A 260 -11.71 6.76 10.54
N TRP A 261 -12.00 5.46 10.57
CA TRP A 261 -12.40 4.72 11.76
C TRP A 261 -11.50 3.51 11.92
N PRO A 262 -10.93 3.32 13.12
CA PRO A 262 -10.22 2.09 13.44
C PRO A 262 -11.16 0.90 13.40
N LEU A 263 -10.62 -0.31 13.52
CA LEU A 263 -11.45 -1.50 13.64
C LEU A 263 -12.26 -1.45 14.93
N GLU A 264 -13.56 -1.29 14.79
CA GLU A 264 -14.53 -1.27 15.90
C GLU A 264 -15.36 -2.55 15.86
N THR A 265 -15.70 -3.05 17.04
CA THR A 265 -16.52 -4.25 17.20
C THR A 265 -17.68 -3.97 18.13
N ASP A 266 -18.88 -4.21 17.62
CA ASP A 266 -20.12 -4.07 18.38
C ASP A 266 -20.80 -5.41 18.57
N VAL A 267 -21.36 -5.60 19.76
CA VAL A 267 -22.16 -6.79 20.09
C VAL A 267 -23.50 -6.33 20.66
N TYR A 268 -24.57 -6.80 20.06
CA TYR A 268 -25.93 -6.53 20.55
C TYR A 268 -26.85 -7.74 20.33
N THR A 269 -27.91 -7.78 21.13
CA THR A 269 -28.94 -8.82 21.02
C THR A 269 -30.08 -8.28 20.17
N ASP A 270 -30.49 -9.07 19.19
CA ASP A 270 -31.64 -8.79 18.36
C ASP A 270 -32.93 -9.09 19.14
N PHE A 271 -33.83 -8.13 19.19
CA PHE A 271 -35.09 -8.26 19.95
C PHE A 271 -36.01 -9.32 19.37
N ASP A 272 -36.07 -9.41 18.05
CA ASP A 272 -37.05 -10.30 17.36
C ASP A 272 -36.62 -11.77 17.39
N THR A 273 -35.32 -12.04 17.33
CA THR A 273 -34.80 -13.41 17.21
C THR A 273 -34.05 -13.89 18.46
N ASP A 274 -33.94 -13.08 19.49
CA ASP A 274 -33.12 -13.33 20.69
C ASP A 274 -31.63 -13.73 20.35
N SER A 275 -31.20 -13.49 19.11
CA SER A 275 -29.88 -13.84 18.64
C SER A 275 -28.86 -12.77 18.99
N VAL A 276 -27.64 -13.16 19.34
CA VAL A 276 -26.52 -12.23 19.55
C VAL A 276 -25.85 -11.97 18.20
N LYS A 277 -25.78 -10.70 17.82
CA LYS A 277 -25.11 -10.22 16.60
C LYS A 277 -23.79 -9.54 16.99
N CYS A 278 -22.69 -9.97 16.38
CA CYS A 278 -21.39 -9.35 16.52
C CYS A 278 -20.96 -8.85 15.15
N LYS A 279 -20.66 -7.54 15.03
CA LYS A 279 -20.13 -6.93 13.80
C LYS A 279 -18.78 -6.30 14.05
N ALA A 280 -17.95 -6.33 13.04
CA ALA A 280 -16.72 -5.56 12.95
C ALA A 280 -16.88 -4.55 11.81
N THR A 281 -16.51 -3.29 12.06
CA THR A 281 -16.58 -2.22 11.08
C THR A 281 -15.27 -1.43 11.09
N GLN A 282 -14.86 -0.97 9.91
CA GLN A 282 -13.65 -0.16 9.71
C GLN A 282 -13.86 0.74 8.50
N ARG A 283 -13.26 1.93 8.50
CA ARG A 283 -13.35 2.84 7.36
C ARG A 283 -11.99 3.45 7.06
N TYR A 284 -11.50 3.26 5.83
CA TYR A 284 -10.19 3.73 5.38
C TYR A 284 -10.12 3.84 3.86
N SER A 285 -9.00 4.36 3.38
CA SER A 285 -8.64 4.36 1.95
C SER A 285 -7.16 4.11 1.76
N PHE A 286 -6.81 3.45 0.67
CA PHE A 286 -5.45 3.31 0.17
C PHE A 286 -5.32 4.06 -1.15
N GLY A 287 -4.15 4.62 -1.41
CA GLY A 287 -3.86 5.28 -2.67
C GLY A 287 -2.40 5.72 -2.77
N VAL A 288 -2.13 6.47 -3.83
CA VAL A 288 -0.81 7.00 -4.14
C VAL A 288 -0.96 8.45 -4.52
N SER A 289 -0.16 9.33 -3.93
CA SER A 289 -0.17 10.77 -4.23
C SER A 289 0.85 11.14 -5.31
N ASP A 290 1.98 10.42 -5.37
CA ASP A 290 3.03 10.67 -6.36
C ASP A 290 3.49 9.37 -7.04
N PHE A 291 3.45 9.34 -8.38
CA PHE A 291 3.90 8.20 -9.18
C PHE A 291 5.40 7.89 -9.02
N ARG A 292 6.21 8.88 -8.62
CA ARG A 292 7.65 8.71 -8.39
C ARG A 292 7.99 7.89 -7.16
N ALA A 293 6.98 7.56 -6.35
CA ALA A 293 7.14 6.67 -5.20
C ALA A 293 7.57 5.25 -5.58
N ALA A 294 7.35 4.85 -6.84
CA ALA A 294 7.74 3.53 -7.31
C ALA A 294 8.06 3.48 -8.81
N TYR A 295 8.92 2.54 -9.17
CA TYR A 295 9.17 2.09 -10.53
C TYR A 295 8.82 0.61 -10.62
N ALA A 296 8.05 0.18 -11.60
CA ALA A 296 7.62 -1.20 -11.71
C ALA A 296 7.62 -1.74 -13.14
N SER A 297 7.75 -3.06 -13.25
CA SER A 297 7.51 -3.83 -14.47
C SER A 297 6.48 -4.91 -14.18
N SER A 298 5.58 -5.16 -15.13
CA SER A 298 4.62 -6.27 -15.04
C SER A 298 5.23 -7.65 -15.27
N GLY A 299 6.50 -7.69 -15.69
CA GLY A 299 7.14 -8.88 -16.24
C GLY A 299 6.82 -9.09 -17.72
N ALA A 300 7.52 -10.01 -18.35
CA ALA A 300 7.33 -10.40 -19.74
C ALA A 300 6.40 -11.60 -19.87
#